data_b6c6f3e5690e17d672f20d7808aa3b17
#
_entry.id   b6c6f3e5690e17d672f20d7808aa3b17
#
_cell.length_a   1.000
_cell.length_b   1.000
_cell.length_c   1.000
_cell.angle_alpha   90.00
_cell.angle_beta   90.00
_cell.angle_gamma   90.00
#
_symmetry.space_group_name_H-M   'P 1'
#
loop_
_entity.id
_entity.type
_entity.pdbx_description
1 polymer ?
#
loop_
_entity_poly.entity_id
_entity_poly.type
_entity_poly.pdbx_seq_one_letter_code
_entity_poly.pdbx_strand_id
1 'polypeptide(L)'
;MKLTLLFILVPFTLLAQSSKWSFELHGGGVYNARLPLIIKQEGYPDIRIEKAVFHSEPFVSPFYWDWRFTKWFKNKSIEFEAIHHKLYLINKPVEVQRFGISHGFNMMMFNHGRQIKSFIGRVGLGSVLLHPESTIRDKKYVEGPGMDIHGYKLRGIVLNIALAKQIKFGKHFFINTEGKITAATAKSPIVDGYARVYNVAFQLILGPGFNWCVKE
;
A
#
# COMPACT_ATOMS: atom_id res chain seq x y z
N MET A 1 -3.62 21.01 35.01
CA MET A 1 -3.65 21.72 33.73
C MET A 1 -4.56 20.91 32.78
N LYS A 2 -5.82 21.35 32.59
CA LYS A 2 -6.79 20.62 31.72
C LYS A 2 -6.57 21.08 30.29
N LEU A 3 -6.15 20.15 29.42
CA LEU A 3 -5.98 20.41 27.98
C LEU A 3 -7.37 20.31 27.32
N THR A 4 -7.96 21.46 27.01
CA THR A 4 -9.23 21.52 26.28
C THR A 4 -8.94 21.32 24.79
N LEU A 5 -9.33 20.16 24.25
CA LEU A 5 -9.22 19.83 22.84
C LEU A 5 -10.33 20.58 22.07
N LEU A 6 -9.94 21.61 21.35
CA LEU A 6 -10.86 22.41 20.52
C LEU A 6 -11.13 21.66 19.21
N PHE A 7 -12.28 21.00 19.10
CA PHE A 7 -12.78 20.44 17.84
C PHE A 7 -13.26 21.59 16.95
N ILE A 8 -12.51 21.95 15.92
CA ILE A 8 -12.95 22.84 14.86
C ILE A 8 -13.87 22.04 13.94
N LEU A 9 -15.17 22.16 14.16
CA LEU A 9 -16.21 21.73 13.22
C LEU A 9 -16.15 22.66 11.99
N VAL A 10 -15.50 22.20 10.91
CA VAL A 10 -15.61 22.86 9.60
C VAL A 10 -16.99 22.52 9.05
N PRO A 11 -17.88 23.50 8.79
CA PRO A 11 -19.16 23.20 8.18
C PRO A 11 -18.93 22.75 6.73
N PHE A 12 -19.16 21.45 6.47
CA PHE A 12 -19.31 20.93 5.12
C PHE A 12 -20.63 21.48 4.56
N THR A 13 -20.58 22.60 3.86
CA THR A 13 -21.67 22.98 2.97
C THR A 13 -21.70 22.00 1.81
N LEU A 14 -22.54 20.98 1.92
CA LEU A 14 -22.93 20.07 0.85
C LEU A 14 -23.75 20.89 -0.16
N LEU A 15 -23.06 21.51 -1.12
CA LEU A 15 -23.70 21.95 -2.34
C LEU A 15 -24.09 20.68 -3.11
N ALA A 16 -25.38 20.51 -3.36
CA ALA A 16 -25.94 19.48 -4.22
C ALA A 16 -25.27 19.56 -5.61
N GLN A 17 -24.26 18.74 -5.83
CA GLN A 17 -23.58 18.60 -7.10
C GLN A 17 -23.60 17.13 -7.47
N SER A 18 -24.03 16.82 -8.71
CA SER A 18 -23.96 15.47 -9.25
C SER A 18 -22.59 14.88 -8.97
N SER A 19 -22.52 14.01 -7.98
CA SER A 19 -21.27 13.37 -7.57
C SER A 19 -20.97 12.22 -8.51
N LYS A 20 -19.79 12.25 -9.09
CA LYS A 20 -19.30 11.16 -9.94
C LYS A 20 -18.47 10.22 -9.07
N TRP A 21 -18.81 8.95 -9.12
CA TRP A 21 -18.04 7.89 -8.51
C TRP A 21 -17.28 7.09 -9.56
N SER A 22 -16.17 6.49 -9.18
CA SER A 22 -15.47 5.51 -10.01
C SER A 22 -14.88 4.39 -9.18
N PHE A 23 -14.77 3.24 -9.82
CA PHE A 23 -14.01 2.10 -9.33
C PHE A 23 -12.97 1.71 -10.38
N GLU A 24 -11.77 1.40 -9.91
CA GLU A 24 -10.63 1.04 -10.73
C GLU A 24 -10.01 -0.25 -10.19
N LEU A 25 -9.59 -1.15 -11.08
CA LEU A 25 -8.84 -2.36 -10.73
C LEU A 25 -7.61 -2.42 -11.62
N HIS A 26 -6.43 -2.53 -11.02
CA HIS A 26 -5.16 -2.51 -11.72
C HIS A 26 -4.31 -3.74 -11.41
N GLY A 27 -3.53 -4.14 -12.41
CA GLY A 27 -2.33 -4.94 -12.26
C GLY A 27 -1.10 -4.13 -12.64
N GLY A 28 0.09 -4.63 -12.37
CA GLY A 28 1.30 -3.89 -12.74
C GLY A 28 2.60 -4.49 -12.27
N GLY A 29 3.67 -3.76 -12.57
CA GLY A 29 5.03 -4.07 -12.15
C GLY A 29 5.48 -3.20 -10.98
N VAL A 30 6.36 -3.75 -10.16
CA VAL A 30 6.87 -3.10 -8.95
C VAL A 30 8.39 -3.25 -8.88
N TYR A 31 9.07 -2.14 -8.62
CA TYR A 31 10.48 -2.11 -8.28
C TYR A 31 10.66 -1.57 -6.86
N ASN A 32 11.35 -2.31 -5.99
CA ASN A 32 11.65 -1.89 -4.63
C ASN A 32 13.05 -1.29 -4.55
N ALA A 33 13.16 -0.08 -4.00
CA ALA A 33 14.45 0.52 -3.70
C ALA A 33 15.18 -0.29 -2.61
N ARG A 34 16.51 -0.33 -2.70
CA ARG A 34 17.36 -1.01 -1.72
C ARG A 34 17.50 -0.14 -0.48
N LEU A 35 16.77 -0.48 0.57
CA LEU A 35 16.73 0.25 1.84
C LEU A 35 17.14 -0.66 3.00
N PRO A 36 17.47 -0.11 4.18
CA PRO A 36 17.84 -0.94 5.32
C PRO A 36 16.70 -1.85 5.79
N LEU A 37 17.06 -3.07 6.20
CA LEU A 37 16.24 -3.97 7.00
C LEU A 37 16.93 -4.19 8.34
N ILE A 38 16.23 -3.91 9.44
CA ILE A 38 16.75 -4.05 10.80
C ILE A 38 15.95 -5.10 11.54
N ILE A 39 16.58 -6.19 11.93
CA ILE A 39 15.96 -7.31 12.64
C ILE A 39 16.44 -7.28 14.09
N LYS A 40 15.50 -7.19 15.01
CA LYS A 40 15.74 -7.21 16.45
C LYS A 40 15.10 -8.43 17.05
N GLN A 41 15.91 -9.29 17.66
CA GLN A 41 15.48 -10.54 18.28
C GLN A 41 16.05 -10.59 19.70
N GLU A 42 15.21 -10.88 20.68
CA GLU A 42 15.58 -10.92 22.09
C GLU A 42 16.70 -11.93 22.35
N GLY A 43 17.69 -11.53 23.16
CA GLY A 43 18.85 -12.36 23.47
C GLY A 43 19.93 -12.44 22.38
N TYR A 44 19.78 -11.70 21.26
CA TYR A 44 20.74 -11.72 20.16
C TYR A 44 21.12 -10.33 19.69
N PRO A 45 22.33 -10.16 19.10
CA PRO A 45 22.70 -8.93 18.41
C PRO A 45 21.75 -8.60 17.27
N ASP A 46 21.51 -7.29 17.03
CA ASP A 46 20.72 -6.84 15.90
C ASP A 46 21.34 -7.29 14.57
N ILE A 47 20.50 -7.80 13.65
CA ILE A 47 20.93 -8.03 12.26
C ILE A 47 20.52 -6.77 11.47
N ARG A 48 21.51 -6.19 10.78
CA ARG A 48 21.31 -5.01 9.95
C ARG A 48 21.77 -5.27 8.52
N ILE A 49 20.85 -5.21 7.58
CA ILE A 49 21.10 -5.34 6.14
C ILE A 49 20.94 -3.95 5.54
N GLU A 50 22.03 -3.24 5.29
CA GLU A 50 22.02 -1.83 4.88
C GLU A 50 21.32 -1.60 3.54
N LYS A 51 21.40 -2.56 2.63
CA LYS A 51 20.82 -2.50 1.29
C LYS A 51 20.04 -3.80 1.03
N ALA A 52 18.93 -3.98 1.76
CA ALA A 52 18.06 -5.14 1.56
C ALA A 52 17.46 -5.12 0.14
N VAL A 53 17.56 -6.23 -0.55
CA VAL A 53 17.01 -6.43 -1.89
C VAL A 53 15.73 -7.23 -1.75
N PHE A 54 14.60 -6.59 -2.07
CA PHE A 54 13.30 -7.24 -2.05
C PHE A 54 12.79 -7.51 -3.46
N HIS A 55 12.35 -8.75 -3.68
CA HIS A 55 11.60 -9.16 -4.87
C HIS A 55 10.11 -9.22 -4.56
N SER A 56 9.26 -8.83 -5.51
CA SER A 56 7.81 -8.72 -5.28
C SER A 56 6.96 -9.76 -5.99
N GLU A 57 7.51 -10.44 -6.99
CA GLU A 57 6.81 -11.48 -7.78
C GLU A 57 5.36 -11.07 -8.15
N PRO A 58 5.18 -9.96 -8.89
CA PRO A 58 3.84 -9.38 -9.10
C PRO A 58 2.92 -10.28 -9.94
N PHE A 59 3.48 -11.20 -10.74
CA PHE A 59 2.75 -12.11 -11.63
C PHE A 59 2.69 -13.55 -11.11
N VAL A 60 3.12 -13.78 -9.85
CA VAL A 60 3.01 -15.09 -9.17
C VAL A 60 1.89 -14.99 -8.13
N SER A 61 1.04 -16.01 -8.04
CA SER A 61 -0.08 -16.03 -7.08
C SER A 61 0.41 -16.01 -5.62
N PRO A 62 -0.22 -15.23 -4.75
CA PRO A 62 -1.25 -14.22 -5.02
C PRO A 62 -0.67 -13.05 -5.83
N PHE A 63 -1.37 -12.67 -6.91
CA PHE A 63 -0.90 -11.64 -7.83
C PHE A 63 -0.85 -10.26 -7.17
N TYR A 64 -0.03 -9.35 -7.73
CA TYR A 64 -0.15 -7.93 -7.44
C TYR A 64 -1.51 -7.43 -7.93
N TRP A 65 -2.22 -6.71 -7.10
CA TRP A 65 -3.43 -5.99 -7.45
C TRP A 65 -3.50 -4.66 -6.70
N ASP A 66 -4.16 -3.70 -7.32
CA ASP A 66 -4.47 -2.39 -6.79
C ASP A 66 -5.91 -2.09 -7.16
N TRP A 67 -6.76 -1.83 -6.20
CA TRP A 67 -8.09 -1.35 -6.47
C TRP A 67 -8.34 -0.01 -5.77
N ARG A 68 -9.13 0.84 -6.44
CA ARG A 68 -9.42 2.17 -5.97
C ARG A 68 -10.90 2.50 -6.14
N PHE A 69 -11.47 3.05 -5.07
CA PHE A 69 -12.80 3.60 -5.04
C PHE A 69 -12.71 5.11 -4.88
N THR A 70 -13.32 5.88 -5.81
CA THR A 70 -13.12 7.33 -5.91
C THR A 70 -14.45 8.07 -5.91
N LYS A 71 -14.53 9.13 -5.10
CA LYS A 71 -15.58 10.14 -5.19
C LYS A 71 -15.01 11.43 -5.76
N TRP A 72 -15.57 11.89 -6.87
CA TRP A 72 -15.15 13.10 -7.56
C TRP A 72 -16.01 14.31 -7.18
N PHE A 73 -15.36 15.45 -6.99
CA PHE A 73 -15.94 16.77 -6.75
C PHE A 73 -15.34 17.73 -7.78
N LYS A 74 -16.01 17.90 -8.94
CA LYS A 74 -15.44 18.64 -10.08
C LYS A 74 -14.10 18.04 -10.53
N ASN A 75 -13.00 18.75 -10.26
CA ASN A 75 -11.64 18.35 -10.63
C ASN A 75 -10.80 17.80 -9.46
N LYS A 76 -11.42 17.57 -8.31
CA LYS A 76 -10.77 16.97 -7.12
C LYS A 76 -11.45 15.67 -6.76
N SER A 77 -10.73 14.77 -6.09
CA SER A 77 -11.27 13.52 -5.60
C SER A 77 -10.81 13.22 -4.17
N ILE A 78 -11.61 12.39 -3.50
CA ILE A 78 -11.23 11.63 -2.32
C ILE A 78 -11.32 10.16 -2.74
N GLU A 79 -10.29 9.39 -2.42
CA GLU A 79 -10.13 8.03 -2.89
C GLU A 79 -9.75 7.12 -1.75
N PHE A 80 -10.34 5.92 -1.71
CA PHE A 80 -9.83 4.82 -0.90
C PHE A 80 -9.17 3.81 -1.84
N GLU A 81 -7.95 3.43 -1.51
CA GLU A 81 -7.12 2.54 -2.32
C GLU A 81 -6.55 1.43 -1.47
N ALA A 82 -6.57 0.22 -2.01
CA ALA A 82 -5.90 -0.91 -1.41
C ALA A 82 -4.99 -1.58 -2.43
N ILE A 83 -3.75 -1.84 -2.02
CA ILE A 83 -2.72 -2.47 -2.83
C ILE A 83 -2.27 -3.75 -2.16
N HIS A 84 -2.24 -4.86 -2.92
CA HIS A 84 -1.58 -6.08 -2.52
C HIS A 84 -0.17 -6.12 -3.09
N HIS A 85 0.81 -6.00 -2.21
CA HIS A 85 2.22 -5.99 -2.53
C HIS A 85 2.95 -7.08 -1.72
N LYS A 86 3.94 -7.74 -2.31
CA LYS A 86 4.73 -8.77 -1.64
C LYS A 86 6.18 -8.36 -1.51
N LEU A 87 6.84 -8.81 -0.45
CA LEU A 87 8.25 -8.56 -0.23
C LEU A 87 8.96 -9.88 0.15
N TYR A 88 9.93 -10.31 -0.65
CA TYR A 88 10.81 -11.45 -0.37
C TYR A 88 12.26 -10.98 -0.35
N LEU A 89 12.94 -11.16 0.79
CA LEU A 89 14.34 -10.79 0.93
C LEU A 89 15.23 -11.76 0.13
N ILE A 90 16.07 -11.22 -0.75
CA ILE A 90 16.97 -11.99 -1.61
C ILE A 90 18.37 -12.13 -0.98
N ASN A 91 18.98 -11.01 -0.57
CA ASN A 91 20.35 -10.97 -0.03
C ASN A 91 20.36 -11.24 1.48
N LYS A 92 20.02 -12.49 1.83
CA LYS A 92 19.91 -12.94 3.22
C LYS A 92 21.30 -13.23 3.81
N PRO A 93 21.64 -12.72 5.02
CA PRO A 93 22.77 -13.22 5.79
C PRO A 93 22.48 -14.61 6.34
N VAL A 94 23.50 -15.30 6.86
CA VAL A 94 23.41 -16.69 7.32
C VAL A 94 22.35 -16.89 8.41
N GLU A 95 22.15 -15.90 9.26
CA GLU A 95 21.18 -15.93 10.36
C GLU A 95 19.71 -15.81 9.87
N VAL A 96 19.49 -15.45 8.60
CA VAL A 96 18.17 -15.26 8.01
C VAL A 96 17.92 -16.31 6.94
N GLN A 97 17.30 -17.43 7.30
CA GLN A 97 16.97 -18.50 6.36
C GLN A 97 15.80 -18.08 5.45
N ARG A 98 14.81 -17.38 6.02
CA ARG A 98 13.67 -16.84 5.28
C ARG A 98 13.21 -15.52 5.89
N PHE A 99 12.94 -14.53 5.04
CA PHE A 99 12.19 -13.32 5.41
C PHE A 99 11.31 -12.92 4.23
N GLY A 100 10.01 -12.97 4.44
CA GLY A 100 9.01 -12.63 3.44
C GLY A 100 7.77 -12.03 4.09
N ILE A 101 7.03 -11.28 3.31
CA ILE A 101 5.69 -10.79 3.61
C ILE A 101 4.86 -11.19 2.38
N SER A 102 4.48 -12.47 2.35
CA SER A 102 4.06 -13.20 1.15
C SER A 102 2.57 -13.04 0.83
N HIS A 103 1.72 -13.05 1.86
CA HIS A 103 0.26 -12.84 1.69
C HIS A 103 -0.11 -11.37 1.82
N GLY A 104 0.87 -10.48 1.79
CA GLY A 104 0.70 -9.07 1.56
C GLY A 104 1.46 -8.17 2.54
N PHE A 105 2.24 -7.30 1.96
CA PHE A 105 2.57 -5.98 2.46
C PHE A 105 1.47 -5.05 1.93
N ASN A 106 0.22 -5.27 2.43
CA ASN A 106 -0.95 -4.62 1.91
C ASN A 106 -1.01 -3.16 2.37
N MET A 107 -1.14 -2.25 1.43
CA MET A 107 -1.24 -0.82 1.72
C MET A 107 -2.69 -0.38 1.56
N MET A 108 -3.29 0.15 2.63
CA MET A 108 -4.62 0.74 2.62
C MET A 108 -4.51 2.24 2.83
N MET A 109 -4.93 3.04 1.84
CA MET A 109 -4.64 4.46 1.77
C MET A 109 -5.88 5.28 1.47
N PHE A 110 -5.91 6.49 2.02
CA PHE A 110 -6.77 7.57 1.55
C PHE A 110 -5.93 8.53 0.72
N ASN A 111 -6.36 8.76 -0.52
CA ASN A 111 -5.72 9.69 -1.43
C ASN A 111 -6.61 10.92 -1.67
N HIS A 112 -5.96 12.03 -1.90
CA HIS A 112 -6.53 13.20 -2.56
C HIS A 112 -6.04 13.23 -4.00
N GLY A 113 -6.98 13.20 -4.95
CA GLY A 113 -6.70 13.34 -6.37
C GLY A 113 -7.06 14.74 -6.88
N ARG A 114 -6.33 15.20 -7.89
CA ARG A 114 -6.63 16.42 -8.63
C ARG A 114 -6.38 16.23 -10.12
N GLN A 115 -7.40 16.54 -10.90
CA GLN A 115 -7.24 16.56 -12.36
C GLN A 115 -6.51 17.83 -12.78
N ILE A 116 -5.42 17.66 -13.53
CA ILE A 116 -4.57 18.71 -14.08
C ILE A 116 -4.43 18.44 -15.57
N LYS A 117 -5.19 19.16 -16.38
CA LYS A 117 -5.32 18.91 -17.84
C LYS A 117 -5.76 17.45 -18.09
N SER A 118 -4.96 16.67 -18.82
CA SER A 118 -5.22 15.27 -19.16
C SER A 118 -4.71 14.26 -18.12
N PHE A 119 -4.07 14.74 -17.05
CA PHE A 119 -3.50 13.91 -15.99
C PHE A 119 -4.25 14.05 -14.68
N ILE A 120 -4.08 13.08 -13.81
CA ILE A 120 -4.58 13.10 -12.44
C ILE A 120 -3.36 12.92 -11.52
N GLY A 121 -3.04 13.97 -10.76
CA GLY A 121 -2.05 13.88 -9.68
C GLY A 121 -2.72 13.39 -8.40
N ARG A 122 -2.06 12.52 -7.65
CA ARG A 122 -2.54 11.96 -6.39
C ARG A 122 -1.50 12.08 -5.30
N VAL A 123 -1.95 12.34 -4.10
CA VAL A 123 -1.16 12.25 -2.87
C VAL A 123 -1.99 11.56 -1.81
N GLY A 124 -1.38 10.69 -1.02
CA GLY A 124 -2.13 9.94 -0.04
C GLY A 124 -1.29 9.45 1.12
N LEU A 125 -1.97 9.02 2.14
CA LEU A 125 -1.38 8.38 3.31
C LEU A 125 -2.27 7.24 3.77
N GLY A 126 -1.67 6.29 4.48
CA GLY A 126 -2.42 5.13 4.96
C GLY A 126 -1.62 4.24 5.88
N SER A 127 -2.10 3.04 6.01
CA SER A 127 -1.57 2.01 6.90
C SER A 127 -1.11 0.79 6.11
N VAL A 128 -0.15 0.06 6.69
CA VAL A 128 0.35 -1.20 6.15
C VAL A 128 -0.18 -2.35 7.00
N LEU A 129 -0.84 -3.30 6.33
CA LEU A 129 -1.33 -4.55 6.88
C LEU A 129 -0.41 -5.67 6.41
N LEU A 130 0.27 -6.33 7.36
CA LEU A 130 1.30 -7.33 7.09
C LEU A 130 0.80 -8.74 7.31
N HIS A 131 1.25 -9.67 6.45
CA HIS A 131 1.20 -11.10 6.71
C HIS A 131 2.62 -11.68 6.60
N PRO A 132 3.40 -11.67 7.71
CA PRO A 132 4.81 -12.04 7.69
C PRO A 132 5.03 -13.54 7.71
N GLU A 133 6.11 -13.95 7.04
CA GLU A 133 6.69 -15.28 7.09
C GLU A 133 8.20 -15.16 7.28
N SER A 134 8.73 -15.69 8.37
CA SER A 134 10.17 -15.62 8.60
C SER A 134 10.73 -16.85 9.29
N THR A 135 11.98 -17.16 8.98
CA THR A 135 12.82 -18.08 9.74
C THR A 135 14.14 -17.37 9.99
N ILE A 136 14.41 -17.04 11.25
CA ILE A 136 15.58 -16.28 11.66
C ILE A 136 16.24 -17.02 12.82
N ARG A 137 17.54 -17.35 12.66
CA ARG A 137 18.29 -18.21 13.61
C ARG A 137 17.52 -19.50 13.92
N ASP A 138 17.03 -20.14 12.85
CA ASP A 138 16.25 -21.39 12.87
C ASP A 138 14.92 -21.33 13.62
N LYS A 139 14.53 -20.14 14.12
CA LYS A 139 13.23 -19.91 14.73
C LYS A 139 12.22 -19.49 13.67
N LYS A 140 11.30 -20.40 13.36
CA LYS A 140 10.25 -20.18 12.38
C LYS A 140 9.07 -19.44 12.97
N TYR A 141 8.76 -18.25 12.45
CA TYR A 141 7.55 -17.52 12.74
C TYR A 141 6.44 -18.04 11.83
N VAL A 142 5.43 -18.65 12.43
CA VAL A 142 4.26 -19.16 11.71
C VAL A 142 3.05 -18.39 12.24
N GLU A 143 2.48 -17.55 11.41
CA GLU A 143 1.11 -17.10 11.63
C GLU A 143 0.16 -18.16 11.11
N GLY A 144 -1.04 -18.25 11.71
CA GLY A 144 -2.03 -19.27 11.40
C GLY A 144 -2.37 -19.40 9.91
N PRO A 145 -3.20 -20.35 9.52
CA PRO A 145 -3.35 -20.76 8.13
C PRO A 145 -3.81 -19.62 7.22
N GLY A 146 -3.00 -19.32 6.25
CA GLY A 146 -3.15 -18.59 5.02
C GLY A 146 -3.96 -17.29 5.02
N MET A 147 -5.24 -17.38 4.76
CA MET A 147 -6.13 -16.21 4.59
C MET A 147 -6.98 -15.90 5.81
N ASP A 148 -6.63 -16.43 6.97
CA ASP A 148 -7.31 -16.04 8.21
C ASP A 148 -6.98 -14.57 8.53
N ILE A 149 -8.02 -13.79 8.82
CA ILE A 149 -7.93 -12.40 9.28
C ILE A 149 -6.99 -12.27 10.49
N HIS A 150 -6.87 -13.30 11.31
CA HIS A 150 -6.00 -13.36 12.49
C HIS A 150 -4.49 -13.33 12.18
N GLY A 151 -4.06 -13.73 10.98
CA GLY A 151 -2.66 -13.66 10.54
C GLY A 151 -2.19 -12.25 10.15
N TYR A 152 -3.10 -11.31 9.91
CA TYR A 152 -2.76 -9.97 9.48
C TYR A 152 -2.51 -9.01 10.66
N LYS A 153 -1.44 -8.21 10.54
CA LYS A 153 -1.05 -7.23 11.56
C LYS A 153 -0.99 -5.82 10.97
N LEU A 154 -1.82 -4.91 11.49
CA LEU A 154 -1.75 -3.49 11.15
C LEU A 154 -0.55 -2.86 11.88
N ARG A 155 0.59 -2.74 11.22
CA ARG A 155 1.89 -2.42 11.85
C ARG A 155 2.77 -1.45 11.08
N GLY A 156 2.18 -0.63 10.19
CA GLY A 156 2.97 0.30 9.40
C GLY A 156 2.17 1.50 8.93
N ILE A 157 2.92 2.46 8.37
CA ILE A 157 2.38 3.64 7.69
C ILE A 157 2.92 3.70 6.28
N VAL A 158 2.17 4.31 5.36
CA VAL A 158 2.54 4.49 3.96
C VAL A 158 2.14 5.88 3.48
N LEU A 159 3.00 6.48 2.66
CA LEU A 159 2.74 7.67 1.87
C LEU A 159 2.68 7.29 0.40
N ASN A 160 1.86 7.97 -0.38
CA ASN A 160 1.65 7.75 -1.81
C ASN A 160 1.74 9.05 -2.58
N ILE A 161 2.45 9.01 -3.71
CA ILE A 161 2.40 10.05 -4.76
C ILE A 161 2.23 9.33 -6.09
N ALA A 162 1.27 9.78 -6.91
CA ALA A 162 1.01 9.17 -8.21
C ALA A 162 0.63 10.18 -9.28
N LEU A 163 0.91 9.80 -10.52
CA LEU A 163 0.46 10.50 -11.72
C LEU A 163 -0.20 9.51 -12.67
N ALA A 164 -1.45 9.77 -13.01
CA ALA A 164 -2.24 8.90 -13.85
C ALA A 164 -2.77 9.60 -15.09
N LYS A 165 -3.09 8.78 -16.11
CA LYS A 165 -3.82 9.18 -17.31
C LYS A 165 -4.94 8.19 -17.57
N GLN A 166 -6.15 8.70 -17.72
CA GLN A 166 -7.32 7.92 -18.09
C GLN A 166 -7.62 8.06 -19.57
N ILE A 167 -7.80 6.95 -20.26
CA ILE A 167 -8.26 6.86 -21.65
C ILE A 167 -9.71 6.40 -21.57
N LYS A 168 -10.64 7.28 -21.94
CA LYS A 168 -12.10 7.05 -21.80
C LYS A 168 -12.65 6.33 -23.02
N PHE A 169 -13.51 5.34 -22.76
CA PHE A 169 -14.29 4.60 -23.76
C PHE A 169 -15.78 4.82 -23.48
N GLY A 170 -16.38 5.78 -24.16
CA GLY A 170 -17.77 6.19 -23.91
C GLY A 170 -17.94 6.95 -22.58
N LYS A 171 -19.11 6.79 -21.97
CA LYS A 171 -19.51 7.56 -20.78
C LYS A 171 -19.05 6.93 -19.46
N HIS A 172 -18.93 5.61 -19.44
CA HIS A 172 -18.75 4.87 -18.20
C HIS A 172 -17.38 4.21 -18.06
N PHE A 173 -16.83 3.66 -19.13
CA PHE A 173 -15.58 2.90 -19.10
C PHE A 173 -14.36 3.74 -19.41
N PHE A 174 -13.26 3.39 -18.79
CA PHE A 174 -11.93 3.94 -19.10
C PHE A 174 -10.84 2.92 -18.76
N ILE A 175 -9.67 3.11 -19.35
CA ILE A 175 -8.44 2.46 -18.92
C ILE A 175 -7.61 3.52 -18.21
N ASN A 176 -7.12 3.20 -17.04
CA ASN A 176 -6.18 4.00 -16.28
C ASN A 176 -4.77 3.44 -16.44
N THR A 177 -3.80 4.31 -16.71
CA THR A 177 -2.38 4.01 -16.56
C THR A 177 -1.79 4.97 -15.54
N GLU A 178 -0.97 4.46 -14.63
CA GLU A 178 -0.47 5.25 -13.49
C GLU A 178 0.96 4.87 -13.13
N GLY A 179 1.81 5.89 -13.02
CA GLY A 179 3.09 5.79 -12.33
C GLY A 179 2.93 6.24 -10.88
N LYS A 180 3.42 5.44 -9.93
CA LYS A 180 3.21 5.62 -8.50
C LYS A 180 4.49 5.39 -7.71
N ILE A 181 4.69 6.17 -6.66
CA ILE A 181 5.74 5.97 -5.67
C ILE A 181 5.07 5.84 -4.31
N THR A 182 5.28 4.71 -3.65
CA THR A 182 4.88 4.53 -2.26
C THR A 182 6.11 4.49 -1.37
N ALA A 183 6.06 5.18 -0.22
CA ALA A 183 7.09 5.15 0.82
C ALA A 183 6.46 4.64 2.11
N ALA A 184 6.90 3.49 2.58
CA ALA A 184 6.31 2.81 3.73
C ALA A 184 7.36 2.41 4.76
N THR A 185 6.94 2.35 6.01
CA THR A 185 7.69 1.70 7.08
C THR A 185 6.76 0.84 7.91
N ALA A 186 7.24 -0.34 8.30
CA ALA A 186 6.45 -1.28 9.09
C ALA A 186 7.31 -2.09 10.04
N LYS A 187 6.71 -2.53 11.16
CA LYS A 187 7.31 -3.49 12.10
C LYS A 187 6.69 -4.86 11.86
N SER A 188 7.40 -5.72 11.13
CA SER A 188 7.01 -7.11 10.88
C SER A 188 7.38 -7.97 12.09
N PRO A 189 6.45 -8.68 12.73
CA PRO A 189 6.78 -9.57 13.83
C PRO A 189 7.63 -10.74 13.34
N ILE A 190 8.49 -11.23 14.23
CA ILE A 190 9.28 -12.45 14.12
C ILE A 190 9.22 -13.18 15.47
N VAL A 191 9.79 -14.37 15.57
CA VAL A 191 9.89 -15.06 16.87
C VAL A 191 10.81 -14.25 17.80
N ASP A 192 10.34 -13.94 19.00
CA ASP A 192 11.03 -13.17 20.03
C ASP A 192 11.49 -11.77 19.55
N GLY A 193 10.69 -11.08 18.69
CA GLY A 193 11.10 -9.77 18.24
C GLY A 193 10.33 -9.19 17.04
N TYR A 194 11.02 -8.34 16.31
CA TYR A 194 10.46 -7.72 15.11
C TYR A 194 11.54 -7.36 14.09
N ALA A 195 11.14 -7.31 12.82
CA ALA A 195 11.93 -6.72 11.74
C ALA A 195 11.32 -5.36 11.34
N ARG A 196 12.15 -4.32 11.34
CA ARG A 196 11.74 -3.01 10.80
C ARG A 196 12.05 -2.96 9.33
N VAL A 197 11.00 -2.90 8.53
CA VAL A 197 11.04 -2.81 7.07
C VAL A 197 10.86 -1.36 6.66
N TYR A 198 11.75 -0.87 5.80
CA TYR A 198 11.58 0.36 5.04
C TYR A 198 11.39 -0.03 3.59
N ASN A 199 10.38 0.49 2.93
CA ASN A 199 10.08 0.19 1.55
C ASN A 199 9.75 1.47 0.79
N VAL A 200 10.49 1.74 -0.27
CA VAL A 200 10.11 2.69 -1.31
C VAL A 200 9.93 1.89 -2.58
N ALA A 201 8.71 1.87 -3.08
CA ALA A 201 8.35 1.12 -4.28
C ALA A 201 7.93 2.05 -5.41
N PHE A 202 8.51 1.82 -6.58
CA PHE A 202 8.12 2.43 -7.84
C PHE A 202 7.21 1.46 -8.57
N GLN A 203 5.99 1.89 -8.89
CA GLN A 203 4.97 1.02 -9.45
C GLN A 203 4.48 1.61 -10.76
N LEU A 204 4.36 0.78 -11.79
CA LEU A 204 3.69 1.10 -13.03
C LEU A 204 2.49 0.18 -13.17
N ILE A 205 1.29 0.76 -13.13
CA ILE A 205 0.03 0.02 -13.08
C ILE A 205 -0.87 0.40 -14.25
N LEU A 206 -1.66 -0.57 -14.67
CA LEU A 206 -2.63 -0.44 -15.76
C LEU A 206 -3.89 -1.22 -15.38
N GLY A 207 -5.04 -0.68 -15.71
CA GLY A 207 -6.28 -1.43 -15.51
C GLY A 207 -7.55 -0.70 -15.91
N PRO A 208 -8.66 -1.45 -16.00
CA PRO A 208 -9.97 -0.90 -16.32
C PRO A 208 -10.53 -0.10 -15.14
N GLY A 209 -11.36 0.86 -15.48
CA GLY A 209 -12.17 1.60 -14.54
C GLY A 209 -13.59 1.84 -15.05
N PHE A 210 -14.49 2.01 -14.13
CA PHE A 210 -15.90 2.27 -14.39
C PHE A 210 -16.34 3.51 -13.62
N ASN A 211 -17.07 4.39 -14.32
CA ASN A 211 -17.65 5.61 -13.76
C ASN A 211 -19.17 5.50 -13.68
N TRP A 212 -19.76 5.96 -12.59
CA TRP A 212 -21.21 6.18 -12.49
C TRP A 212 -21.50 7.52 -11.84
N CYS A 213 -22.63 8.11 -12.20
CA CYS A 213 -23.12 9.33 -11.57
C CYS A 213 -24.27 8.97 -10.63
N VAL A 214 -24.21 9.44 -9.41
CA VAL A 214 -25.36 9.43 -8.50
C VAL A 214 -26.06 10.78 -8.66
N LYS A 215 -27.32 10.76 -9.09
CA LYS A 215 -28.19 11.93 -9.01
C LYS A 215 -28.65 12.01 -7.57
N GLU A 216 -28.27 13.05 -6.88
CA GLU A 216 -28.85 13.44 -5.59
C GLU A 216 -30.18 14.14 -5.82
#